data_0292a9758bd57ec496905d135dc1d430
#
_entry.id   0292a9758bd57ec496905d135dc1d430
#
_cell.length_a   1.000
_cell.length_b   1.000
_cell.length_c   1.000
_cell.angle_alpha   90.00
_cell.angle_beta   90.00
_cell.angle_gamma   90.00
#
_symmetry.space_group_name_H-M   'P 1'
#
loop_
_entity.id
_entity.type
_entity.pdbx_description
1 polymer ?
#
loop_
_entity_poly.entity_id
_entity_poly.type
_entity_poly.pdbx_seq_one_letter_code
_entity_poly.pdbx_strand_id
1 'polypeptide(L)'
;MTDGFDGQKRETLRRFAAVGAAAPFVGTASADTGGDTNETREAIRGYVPTTPGAHFSKLRDDLQLGTGEAQHHLRKLVDDGEIESAKDADYRRYFPAGRFDDLDKRALGYLRRDTPRGMILTLLRTPDATSAALAAELGVSRPTISAAAADLEAAGLLDRTDGYVLTEPERLLTLVVRYADSFDADAVALADDAANFVAYDP
;
A
#
# COMPACT_ATOMS: atom_id res chain seq x y z
N MET A 1 -23.24 -17.31 19.91
CA MET A 1 -21.79 -17.12 19.78
C MET A 1 -21.43 -16.14 18.63
N THR A 2 -22.33 -15.26 18.23
CA THR A 2 -22.18 -14.28 17.13
C THR A 2 -21.88 -12.85 17.60
N ASP A 3 -22.06 -12.55 18.87
CA ASP A 3 -21.98 -11.19 19.42
C ASP A 3 -20.54 -10.61 19.48
N GLY A 4 -19.52 -11.48 19.61
CA GLY A 4 -18.13 -11.03 19.67
C GLY A 4 -17.55 -10.62 18.31
N PHE A 5 -18.01 -11.22 17.22
CA PHE A 5 -17.55 -10.92 15.86
C PHE A 5 -18.10 -9.58 15.36
N ASP A 6 -19.35 -9.28 15.66
CA ASP A 6 -19.98 -8.00 15.31
C ASP A 6 -19.37 -6.83 16.07
N GLY A 7 -18.98 -7.03 17.33
CA GLY A 7 -18.31 -6.00 18.14
C GLY A 7 -16.93 -5.62 17.57
N GLN A 8 -16.14 -6.61 17.16
CA GLN A 8 -14.80 -6.41 16.62
C GLN A 8 -14.84 -5.78 15.21
N LYS A 9 -15.81 -6.17 14.38
CA LYS A 9 -16.06 -5.52 13.09
C LYS A 9 -16.38 -4.03 13.26
N ARG A 10 -17.30 -3.68 14.16
CA ARG A 10 -17.69 -2.29 14.42
C ARG A 10 -16.53 -1.45 14.96
N GLU A 11 -15.67 -1.99 15.80
CA GLU A 11 -14.50 -1.30 16.32
C GLU A 11 -13.49 -1.02 15.19
N THR A 12 -13.22 -2.00 14.33
CA THR A 12 -12.35 -1.84 13.15
C THR A 12 -12.89 -0.79 12.20
N LEU A 13 -14.18 -0.83 11.87
CA LEU A 13 -14.80 0.17 10.99
C LEU A 13 -14.71 1.58 11.56
N ARG A 14 -14.98 1.76 12.86
CA ARG A 14 -14.88 3.06 13.55
C ARG A 14 -13.44 3.61 13.55
N ARG A 15 -12.44 2.76 13.73
CA ARG A 15 -11.03 3.16 13.68
C ARG A 15 -10.68 3.80 12.34
N PHE A 16 -11.07 3.19 11.23
CA PHE A 16 -10.79 3.73 9.89
C PHE A 16 -11.72 4.89 9.50
N ALA A 17 -12.97 4.89 9.93
CA ALA A 17 -13.88 6.01 9.72
C ALA A 17 -13.37 7.30 10.42
N ALA A 18 -12.78 7.18 11.60
CA ALA A 18 -12.19 8.32 12.31
C ALA A 18 -10.97 8.92 11.55
N VAL A 19 -10.17 8.09 10.89
CA VAL A 19 -9.04 8.54 10.05
C VAL A 19 -9.55 9.27 8.80
N GLY A 20 -10.64 8.79 8.18
CA GLY A 20 -11.28 9.44 7.03
C GLY A 20 -11.83 10.83 7.34
N ALA A 21 -12.33 11.05 8.56
CA ALA A 21 -12.84 12.35 9.00
C ALA A 21 -11.76 13.41 9.22
N ALA A 22 -10.51 13.01 9.41
CA ALA A 22 -9.37 13.92 9.61
C ALA A 22 -8.72 14.39 8.28
N ALA A 23 -9.08 13.82 7.14
CA ALA A 23 -8.63 14.29 5.84
C ALA A 23 -9.49 15.48 5.37
N PRO A 24 -8.92 16.55 4.78
CA PRO A 24 -9.68 17.66 4.26
C PRO A 24 -10.41 17.26 2.95
N PHE A 25 -11.46 16.47 3.07
CA PHE A 25 -12.40 16.22 1.99
C PHE A 25 -13.54 17.23 2.09
N VAL A 26 -13.54 18.20 1.19
CA VAL A 26 -14.70 19.08 0.96
C VAL A 26 -15.71 18.28 0.14
N GLY A 27 -16.51 17.46 0.80
CA GLY A 27 -17.63 16.74 0.22
C GLY A 27 -18.84 16.91 1.11
N THR A 28 -19.91 17.48 0.58
CA THR A 28 -21.18 17.74 1.23
C THR A 28 -21.74 16.47 1.89
N ALA A 29 -21.91 16.51 3.21
CA ALA A 29 -22.59 15.48 3.96
C ALA A 29 -24.06 15.42 3.54
N SER A 30 -24.42 14.41 2.76
CA SER A 30 -25.82 13.99 2.61
C SER A 30 -26.11 12.99 3.72
N ALA A 31 -26.96 13.38 4.66
CA ALA A 31 -27.50 12.50 5.69
C ALA A 31 -28.40 11.47 5.01
N ASP A 32 -27.89 10.24 4.86
CA ASP A 32 -28.67 9.10 4.40
C ASP A 32 -28.85 8.08 5.55
N THR A 33 -30.09 7.67 5.74
CA THR A 33 -30.62 6.83 6.82
C THR A 33 -30.28 5.36 6.59
N GLY A 34 -29.02 4.98 6.81
CA GLY A 34 -28.57 3.59 6.76
C GLY A 34 -27.30 3.42 7.60
N GLY A 35 -27.46 3.28 8.92
CA GLY A 35 -26.35 3.30 9.88
C GLY A 35 -25.17 2.38 9.52
N ASP A 36 -25.41 1.15 9.05
CA ASP A 36 -24.35 0.17 8.71
C ASP A 36 -23.70 0.46 7.35
N THR A 37 -24.46 0.92 6.37
CA THR A 37 -23.95 1.22 5.00
C THR A 37 -23.08 2.46 4.97
N ASN A 38 -23.36 3.45 5.80
CA ASN A 38 -22.55 4.67 5.89
C ASN A 38 -21.23 4.40 6.65
N GLU A 39 -21.28 3.61 7.73
CA GLU A 39 -20.11 3.23 8.52
C GLU A 39 -19.09 2.43 7.67
N THR A 40 -19.55 1.47 6.87
CA THR A 40 -18.70 0.72 5.94
C THR A 40 -18.06 1.62 4.88
N ARG A 41 -18.83 2.53 4.30
CA ARG A 41 -18.32 3.46 3.30
C ARG A 41 -17.26 4.40 3.87
N GLU A 42 -17.50 4.97 5.04
CA GLU A 42 -16.53 5.81 5.75
C GLU A 42 -15.26 5.03 6.15
N ALA A 43 -15.40 3.77 6.58
CA ALA A 43 -14.26 2.92 6.87
C ALA A 43 -13.38 2.67 5.64
N ILE A 44 -13.98 2.41 4.47
CA ILE A 44 -13.22 2.27 3.21
C ILE A 44 -12.54 3.58 2.83
N ARG A 45 -13.21 4.74 2.98
CA ARG A 45 -12.63 6.06 2.76
C ARG A 45 -11.41 6.33 3.64
N GLY A 46 -11.45 5.91 4.91
CA GLY A 46 -10.32 6.05 5.83
C GLY A 46 -9.20 5.04 5.56
N TYR A 47 -9.56 3.82 5.15
CA TYR A 47 -8.61 2.75 4.90
C TYR A 47 -7.73 3.00 3.65
N VAL A 48 -8.32 3.38 2.52
CA VAL A 48 -7.60 3.52 1.24
C VAL A 48 -6.46 4.54 1.31
N PRO A 49 -6.59 5.72 1.94
CA PRO A 49 -5.49 6.67 2.12
C PRO A 49 -4.36 6.21 3.02
N THR A 50 -4.64 5.34 4.00
CA THR A 50 -3.63 4.81 4.93
C THR A 50 -2.96 3.55 4.38
N THR A 51 -3.64 2.84 3.46
CA THR A 51 -3.17 1.57 2.89
C THR A 51 -3.25 1.60 1.35
N PRO A 52 -2.63 2.61 0.69
CA PRO A 52 -2.74 2.75 -0.75
C PRO A 52 -2.14 1.54 -1.48
N GLY A 53 -2.76 1.14 -2.58
CA GLY A 53 -2.34 -0.04 -3.33
C GLY A 53 -2.79 -1.37 -2.74
N ALA A 54 -3.60 -1.37 -1.68
CA ALA A 54 -4.24 -2.60 -1.21
C ALA A 54 -5.14 -3.20 -2.30
N HIS A 55 -5.11 -4.53 -2.46
CA HIS A 55 -6.03 -5.23 -3.35
C HIS A 55 -7.34 -5.55 -2.62
N PHE A 56 -8.35 -5.94 -3.40
CA PHE A 56 -9.70 -6.20 -2.89
C PHE A 56 -9.75 -7.11 -1.66
N SER A 57 -9.07 -8.27 -1.72
CA SER A 57 -9.14 -9.25 -0.60
C SER A 57 -8.52 -8.68 0.67
N LYS A 58 -7.37 -7.99 0.58
CA LYS A 58 -6.74 -7.36 1.75
C LYS A 58 -7.67 -6.32 2.38
N LEU A 59 -8.23 -5.41 1.60
CA LEU A 59 -9.18 -4.40 2.09
C LEU A 59 -10.39 -5.05 2.76
N ARG A 60 -11.01 -6.05 2.10
CA ARG A 60 -12.15 -6.80 2.64
C ARG A 60 -11.81 -7.46 3.98
N ASP A 61 -10.66 -8.14 4.05
CA ASP A 61 -10.25 -8.91 5.21
C ASP A 61 -9.85 -8.01 6.39
N ASP A 62 -9.08 -6.94 6.12
CA ASP A 62 -8.67 -5.97 7.14
C ASP A 62 -9.88 -5.23 7.74
N LEU A 63 -10.90 -4.91 6.94
CA LEU A 63 -12.13 -4.25 7.39
C LEU A 63 -13.22 -5.25 7.82
N GLN A 64 -12.96 -6.56 7.72
CA GLN A 64 -13.89 -7.64 8.08
C GLN A 64 -15.25 -7.54 7.36
N LEU A 65 -15.23 -7.16 6.07
CA LEU A 65 -16.40 -6.96 5.24
C LEU A 65 -16.84 -8.24 4.53
N GLY A 66 -18.13 -8.36 4.27
CA GLY A 66 -18.66 -9.33 3.32
C GLY A 66 -18.22 -9.01 1.89
N THR A 67 -18.00 -10.04 1.06
CA THR A 67 -17.55 -9.85 -0.33
C THR A 67 -18.50 -8.94 -1.13
N GLY A 68 -19.80 -9.15 -1.06
CA GLY A 68 -20.79 -8.34 -1.77
C GLY A 68 -20.86 -6.90 -1.25
N GLU A 69 -20.76 -6.72 0.06
CA GLU A 69 -20.72 -5.42 0.73
C GLU A 69 -19.51 -4.61 0.29
N ALA A 70 -18.31 -5.19 0.38
CA ALA A 70 -17.07 -4.55 -0.04
C ALA A 70 -17.10 -4.16 -1.54
N GLN A 71 -17.57 -5.08 -2.42
CA GLN A 71 -17.71 -4.79 -3.86
C GLN A 71 -18.67 -3.65 -4.15
N HIS A 72 -19.81 -3.60 -3.45
CA HIS A 72 -20.81 -2.56 -3.64
C HIS A 72 -20.24 -1.18 -3.29
N HIS A 73 -19.66 -1.05 -2.09
CA HIS A 73 -19.13 0.24 -1.62
C HIS A 73 -17.90 0.69 -2.39
N LEU A 74 -16.97 -0.22 -2.74
CA LEU A 74 -15.81 0.09 -3.57
C LEU A 74 -16.22 0.59 -4.95
N ARG A 75 -17.19 -0.08 -5.62
CA ARG A 75 -17.70 0.37 -6.90
C ARG A 75 -18.28 1.78 -6.79
N LYS A 76 -19.14 2.03 -5.80
CA LYS A 76 -19.74 3.33 -5.59
C LYS A 76 -18.70 4.43 -5.37
N LEU A 77 -17.69 4.19 -4.53
CA LEU A 77 -16.62 5.16 -4.27
C LEU A 77 -15.74 5.42 -5.51
N VAL A 78 -15.57 4.42 -6.38
CA VAL A 78 -14.88 4.61 -7.67
C VAL A 78 -15.74 5.42 -8.64
N ASP A 79 -17.04 5.10 -8.74
CA ASP A 79 -17.98 5.81 -9.61
C ASP A 79 -18.17 7.26 -9.16
N ASP A 80 -18.15 7.54 -7.87
CA ASP A 80 -18.21 8.89 -7.28
C ASP A 80 -16.87 9.65 -7.41
N GLY A 81 -15.79 9.01 -7.90
CA GLY A 81 -14.47 9.62 -8.07
C GLY A 81 -13.70 9.89 -6.77
N GLU A 82 -14.08 9.27 -5.67
CA GLU A 82 -13.41 9.44 -4.37
C GLU A 82 -12.17 8.55 -4.26
N ILE A 83 -12.22 7.36 -4.85
CA ILE A 83 -11.09 6.45 -4.99
C ILE A 83 -10.92 6.07 -6.46
N GLU A 84 -9.73 5.66 -6.81
CA GLU A 84 -9.42 5.12 -8.13
C GLU A 84 -8.87 3.71 -8.01
N SER A 85 -8.96 2.94 -9.10
CA SER A 85 -8.41 1.60 -9.15
C SER A 85 -7.47 1.44 -10.33
N ALA A 86 -6.34 0.75 -10.11
CA ALA A 86 -5.41 0.37 -11.16
C ALA A 86 -5.29 -1.16 -11.23
N LYS A 87 -5.10 -1.68 -12.46
CA LYS A 87 -4.80 -3.09 -12.67
C LYS A 87 -3.30 -3.33 -12.44
N ASP A 88 -2.97 -4.34 -11.63
CA ASP A 88 -1.61 -4.77 -11.34
C ASP A 88 -1.56 -6.30 -11.45
N ALA A 89 -1.12 -6.80 -12.60
CA ALA A 89 -1.20 -8.21 -12.98
C ALA A 89 -2.63 -8.76 -12.81
N ASP A 90 -2.82 -9.72 -11.91
CA ASP A 90 -4.12 -10.35 -11.61
C ASP A 90 -4.94 -9.58 -10.56
N TYR A 91 -4.38 -8.52 -9.96
CA TYR A 91 -5.01 -7.76 -8.90
C TYR A 91 -5.57 -6.43 -9.40
N ARG A 92 -6.68 -6.02 -8.80
CA ARG A 92 -7.15 -4.63 -8.83
C ARG A 92 -6.76 -3.99 -7.51
N ARG A 93 -5.96 -2.91 -7.58
CA ARG A 93 -5.50 -2.14 -6.44
C ARG A 93 -6.23 -0.83 -6.34
N TYR A 94 -6.45 -0.35 -5.11
CA TYR A 94 -7.23 0.85 -4.83
C TYR A 94 -6.34 1.95 -4.25
N PHE A 95 -6.64 3.19 -4.64
CA PHE A 95 -5.89 4.38 -4.29
C PHE A 95 -6.85 5.55 -4.05
N PRO A 96 -6.49 6.54 -3.21
CA PRO A 96 -7.20 7.82 -3.19
C PRO A 96 -7.12 8.48 -4.56
N ALA A 97 -8.24 9.02 -5.07
CA ALA A 97 -8.29 9.60 -6.39
C ALA A 97 -7.33 10.79 -6.54
N GLY A 98 -6.59 10.84 -7.65
CA GLY A 98 -5.72 11.96 -8.02
C GLY A 98 -4.49 12.18 -7.11
N ARG A 99 -4.18 11.26 -6.20
CA ARG A 99 -3.07 11.43 -5.24
C ARG A 99 -1.73 10.88 -5.74
N PHE A 100 -1.77 9.90 -6.61
CA PHE A 100 -0.61 9.15 -7.08
C PHE A 100 -0.55 9.18 -8.60
N ASP A 101 0.62 9.38 -9.16
CA ASP A 101 0.85 9.14 -10.57
C ASP A 101 1.04 7.64 -10.87
N ASP A 102 1.29 7.30 -12.13
CA ASP A 102 1.40 5.91 -12.56
C ASP A 102 2.65 5.21 -11.99
N LEU A 103 3.73 5.95 -11.75
CA LEU A 103 4.95 5.39 -11.15
C LEU A 103 4.73 5.08 -9.67
N ASP A 104 4.09 6.00 -8.92
CA ASP A 104 3.71 5.77 -7.52
C ASP A 104 2.79 4.56 -7.37
N LYS A 105 1.78 4.44 -8.25
CA LYS A 105 0.85 3.31 -8.23
C LYS A 105 1.57 1.98 -8.47
N ARG A 106 2.51 1.94 -9.42
CA ARG A 106 3.35 0.76 -9.65
C ARG A 106 4.24 0.47 -8.43
N ALA A 107 4.95 1.47 -7.92
CA ALA A 107 5.81 1.34 -6.75
C ALA A 107 5.04 0.79 -5.54
N LEU A 108 3.89 1.40 -5.21
CA LEU A 108 3.01 0.92 -4.14
C LEU A 108 2.53 -0.52 -4.39
N GLY A 109 2.24 -0.89 -5.63
CA GLY A 109 1.88 -2.25 -6.02
C GLY A 109 2.99 -3.26 -5.70
N TYR A 110 4.24 -2.93 -6.02
CA TYR A 110 5.40 -3.78 -5.72
C TYR A 110 5.75 -3.80 -4.23
N LEU A 111 5.61 -2.69 -3.52
CA LEU A 111 5.76 -2.61 -2.07
C LEU A 111 4.73 -3.45 -1.29
N ARG A 112 3.62 -3.87 -1.93
CA ARG A 112 2.65 -4.83 -1.35
C ARG A 112 3.04 -6.30 -1.52
N ARG A 113 4.14 -6.61 -2.19
CA ARG A 113 4.63 -7.96 -2.44
C ARG A 113 5.92 -8.19 -1.65
N ASP A 114 6.03 -9.32 -0.95
CA ASP A 114 7.11 -9.54 0.02
C ASP A 114 8.50 -9.47 -0.61
N THR A 115 8.79 -10.24 -1.65
CA THR A 115 10.14 -10.25 -2.26
C THR A 115 10.52 -8.93 -2.91
N PRO A 116 9.69 -8.29 -3.77
CA PRO A 116 10.01 -6.97 -4.33
C PRO A 116 10.17 -5.89 -3.26
N ARG A 117 9.31 -5.88 -2.21
CA ARG A 117 9.43 -4.96 -1.08
C ARG A 117 10.77 -5.15 -0.38
N GLY A 118 11.09 -6.38 0.01
CA GLY A 118 12.37 -6.67 0.66
C GLY A 118 13.57 -6.24 -0.18
N MET A 119 13.54 -6.47 -1.49
CA MET A 119 14.60 -6.00 -2.40
C MET A 119 14.71 -4.46 -2.39
N ILE A 120 13.60 -3.74 -2.49
CA ILE A 120 13.60 -2.26 -2.44
C ILE A 120 14.16 -1.78 -1.10
N LEU A 121 13.69 -2.34 0.04
CA LEU A 121 14.15 -1.95 1.37
C LEU A 121 15.65 -2.21 1.55
N THR A 122 16.15 -3.36 1.10
CA THR A 122 17.57 -3.70 1.18
C THR A 122 18.42 -2.78 0.29
N LEU A 123 17.99 -2.50 -0.94
CA LEU A 123 18.70 -1.59 -1.85
C LEU A 123 18.69 -0.13 -1.40
N LEU A 124 17.66 0.31 -0.66
CA LEU A 124 17.64 1.62 -0.02
C LEU A 124 18.68 1.72 1.11
N ARG A 125 18.93 0.61 1.85
CA ARG A 125 19.96 0.56 2.91
C ARG A 125 21.37 0.32 2.36
N THR A 126 21.46 -0.51 1.32
CA THR A 126 22.73 -1.01 0.75
C THR A 126 22.61 -0.98 -0.78
N PRO A 127 22.88 0.17 -1.43
CA PRO A 127 22.65 0.35 -2.86
C PRO A 127 23.45 -0.59 -3.78
N ASP A 128 24.57 -1.14 -3.30
CA ASP A 128 25.46 -2.06 -4.00
C ASP A 128 25.22 -3.53 -3.67
N ALA A 129 24.08 -3.87 -3.03
CA ALA A 129 23.75 -5.23 -2.66
C ALA A 129 23.68 -6.15 -3.87
N THR A 130 24.45 -7.25 -3.82
CA THR A 130 24.48 -8.25 -4.89
C THR A 130 23.25 -9.17 -4.84
N SER A 131 22.96 -9.86 -5.95
CA SER A 131 21.92 -10.90 -5.99
C SER A 131 22.09 -11.98 -4.91
N ALA A 132 23.34 -12.30 -4.57
CA ALA A 132 23.63 -13.27 -3.53
C ALA A 132 23.32 -12.74 -2.13
N ALA A 133 23.66 -11.47 -1.86
CA ALA A 133 23.36 -10.81 -0.60
C ALA A 133 21.83 -10.66 -0.41
N LEU A 134 21.11 -10.20 -1.43
CA LEU A 134 19.65 -10.09 -1.43
C LEU A 134 18.98 -11.44 -1.18
N ALA A 135 19.44 -12.51 -1.84
CA ALA A 135 18.88 -13.84 -1.66
C ALA A 135 19.08 -14.36 -0.23
N ALA A 136 20.26 -14.11 0.34
CA ALA A 136 20.59 -14.50 1.71
C ALA A 136 19.77 -13.71 2.75
N GLU A 137 19.66 -12.40 2.58
CA GLU A 137 18.92 -11.53 3.51
C GLU A 137 17.42 -11.81 3.51
N LEU A 138 16.84 -12.01 2.31
CA LEU A 138 15.40 -12.27 2.17
C LEU A 138 15.02 -13.76 2.37
N GLY A 139 15.98 -14.65 2.55
CA GLY A 139 15.73 -16.08 2.72
C GLY A 139 15.11 -16.74 1.49
N VAL A 140 15.37 -16.24 0.28
CA VAL A 140 14.82 -16.74 -0.98
C VAL A 140 15.92 -17.21 -1.93
N SER A 141 15.55 -17.92 -3.00
CA SER A 141 16.51 -18.36 -4.00
C SER A 141 16.98 -17.22 -4.92
N ARG A 142 18.20 -17.32 -5.48
CA ARG A 142 18.69 -16.36 -6.49
C ARG A 142 17.78 -16.25 -7.71
N PRO A 143 17.20 -17.34 -8.27
CA PRO A 143 16.19 -17.23 -9.33
C PRO A 143 14.97 -16.40 -8.93
N THR A 144 14.52 -16.48 -7.66
CA THR A 144 13.43 -15.65 -7.12
C THR A 144 13.81 -14.16 -7.14
N ILE A 145 15.03 -13.82 -6.71
CA ILE A 145 15.56 -12.44 -6.79
C ILE A 145 15.62 -11.98 -8.26
N SER A 146 16.13 -12.82 -9.17
CA SER A 146 16.25 -12.46 -10.58
C SER A 146 14.88 -12.22 -11.24
N ALA A 147 13.86 -13.01 -10.89
CA ALA A 147 12.50 -12.81 -11.37
C ALA A 147 11.90 -11.50 -10.82
N ALA A 148 12.01 -11.26 -9.51
CA ALA A 148 11.53 -10.02 -8.90
C ALA A 148 12.25 -8.78 -9.45
N ALA A 149 13.57 -8.87 -9.71
CA ALA A 149 14.32 -7.79 -10.33
C ALA A 149 13.86 -7.51 -11.77
N ALA A 150 13.54 -8.55 -12.55
CA ALA A 150 12.99 -8.37 -13.90
C ALA A 150 11.62 -7.67 -13.87
N ASP A 151 10.77 -8.03 -12.91
CA ASP A 151 9.48 -7.39 -12.71
C ASP A 151 9.64 -5.90 -12.31
N LEU A 152 10.56 -5.60 -11.38
CA LEU A 152 10.86 -4.22 -10.96
C LEU A 152 11.43 -3.38 -12.10
N GLU A 153 12.32 -3.96 -12.94
CA GLU A 153 12.86 -3.32 -14.13
C GLU A 153 11.76 -3.01 -15.15
N ALA A 154 10.90 -3.99 -15.45
CA ALA A 154 9.76 -3.78 -16.35
C ALA A 154 8.78 -2.71 -15.84
N ALA A 155 8.71 -2.52 -14.53
CA ALA A 155 7.92 -1.45 -13.89
C ALA A 155 8.62 -0.09 -13.90
N GLY A 156 9.90 0.01 -14.31
CA GLY A 156 10.69 1.23 -14.29
C GLY A 156 11.16 1.64 -12.89
N LEU A 157 11.28 0.68 -11.97
CA LEU A 157 11.69 0.91 -10.58
C LEU A 157 13.13 0.47 -10.30
N LEU A 158 13.73 -0.30 -11.21
CA LEU A 158 15.07 -0.85 -11.07
C LEU A 158 15.77 -0.84 -12.43
N ASP A 159 17.08 -0.56 -12.43
CA ASP A 159 18.01 -0.80 -13.54
C ASP A 159 18.89 -2.00 -13.20
N ARG A 160 19.14 -2.87 -14.20
CA ARG A 160 19.95 -4.08 -14.07
C ARG A 160 21.19 -4.10 -14.94
N THR A 161 21.55 -2.97 -15.54
CA THR A 161 22.68 -2.87 -16.48
C THR A 161 24.01 -3.17 -15.80
N ASP A 162 24.25 -2.56 -14.63
CA ASP A 162 25.50 -2.69 -13.87
C ASP A 162 25.22 -3.11 -12.40
N GLY A 163 24.36 -4.11 -12.21
CA GLY A 163 23.93 -4.55 -10.89
C GLY A 163 22.45 -4.27 -10.68
N TYR A 164 22.05 -4.07 -9.43
CA TYR A 164 20.68 -3.71 -9.09
C TYR A 164 20.65 -2.28 -8.54
N VAL A 165 20.17 -1.34 -9.34
CA VAL A 165 20.11 0.08 -8.99
C VAL A 165 18.66 0.55 -9.02
N LEU A 166 18.18 1.14 -7.92
CA LEU A 166 16.83 1.76 -7.90
C LEU A 166 16.84 3.02 -8.76
N THR A 167 15.82 3.18 -9.62
CA THR A 167 15.73 4.32 -10.56
C THR A 167 15.30 5.61 -9.88
N GLU A 168 14.46 5.52 -8.84
CA GLU A 168 13.89 6.66 -8.11
C GLU A 168 13.98 6.42 -6.58
N PRO A 169 15.20 6.29 -6.00
CA PRO A 169 15.37 5.85 -4.62
C PRO A 169 14.74 6.80 -3.60
N GLU A 170 14.82 8.12 -3.77
CA GLU A 170 14.23 9.10 -2.86
C GLU A 170 12.69 9.02 -2.87
N ARG A 171 12.12 8.78 -4.04
CA ARG A 171 10.68 8.60 -4.19
C ARG A 171 10.20 7.32 -3.52
N LEU A 172 10.91 6.21 -3.74
CA LEU A 172 10.63 4.95 -3.08
C LEU A 172 10.75 5.06 -1.56
N LEU A 173 11.82 5.70 -1.06
CA LEU A 173 12.01 5.98 0.36
C LEU A 173 10.83 6.81 0.92
N THR A 174 10.41 7.85 0.21
CA THR A 174 9.26 8.68 0.63
C THR A 174 7.97 7.86 0.75
N LEU A 175 7.69 6.97 -0.21
CA LEU A 175 6.52 6.09 -0.16
C LEU A 175 6.62 5.08 0.98
N VAL A 176 7.81 4.49 1.21
CA VAL A 176 8.03 3.56 2.33
C VAL A 176 7.81 4.26 3.66
N VAL A 177 8.48 5.38 3.91
CA VAL A 177 8.36 6.14 5.17
C VAL A 177 6.91 6.57 5.44
N ARG A 178 6.23 7.07 4.42
CA ARG A 178 4.86 7.57 4.57
C ARG A 178 3.84 6.49 4.89
N TYR A 179 4.06 5.26 4.41
CA TYR A 179 3.10 4.16 4.50
C TYR A 179 3.67 2.93 5.21
N ALA A 180 4.76 3.07 5.96
CA ALA A 180 5.47 2.00 6.64
C ALA A 180 4.55 1.07 7.42
N ASP A 181 3.67 1.63 8.27
CA ASP A 181 2.72 0.88 9.11
C ASP A 181 1.74 0.01 8.31
N SER A 182 1.56 0.30 7.03
CA SER A 182 0.67 -0.46 6.15
C SER A 182 1.35 -1.62 5.43
N PHE A 183 2.68 -1.74 5.53
CA PHE A 183 3.47 -2.80 4.93
C PHE A 183 3.83 -3.89 5.95
N ASP A 184 5.02 -3.83 6.53
CA ASP A 184 5.52 -4.79 7.51
C ASP A 184 6.51 -4.14 8.50
N ALA A 185 7.03 -4.95 9.43
CA ALA A 185 7.98 -4.49 10.44
C ALA A 185 9.30 -3.98 9.85
N ASP A 186 9.76 -4.54 8.72
CA ASP A 186 11.00 -4.12 8.06
C ASP A 186 10.86 -2.74 7.42
N ALA A 187 9.69 -2.44 6.88
CA ALA A 187 9.36 -1.10 6.37
C ALA A 187 9.28 -0.07 7.51
N VAL A 188 8.68 -0.43 8.64
CA VAL A 188 8.65 0.42 9.84
C VAL A 188 10.07 0.69 10.35
N ALA A 189 10.90 -0.35 10.47
CA ALA A 189 12.28 -0.20 10.90
C ALA A 189 13.10 0.71 9.96
N LEU A 190 12.90 0.60 8.63
CA LEU A 190 13.54 1.51 7.69
C LEU A 190 13.03 2.94 7.83
N ALA A 191 11.74 3.12 8.09
CA ALA A 191 11.16 4.45 8.28
C ALA A 191 11.70 5.15 9.54
N ASP A 192 11.91 4.40 10.62
CA ASP A 192 12.51 4.91 11.86
C ASP A 192 13.98 5.35 11.64
N ASP A 193 14.68 4.67 10.75
CA ASP A 193 16.08 4.97 10.39
C ASP A 193 16.21 5.97 9.21
N ALA A 194 15.11 6.44 8.64
CA ALA A 194 15.11 7.22 7.40
C ALA A 194 15.97 8.48 7.45
N ALA A 195 16.10 9.12 8.60
CA ALA A 195 16.96 10.29 8.80
C ALA A 195 18.45 10.02 8.47
N ASN A 196 18.89 8.76 8.56
CA ASN A 196 20.26 8.36 8.26
C ASN A 196 20.52 8.21 6.75
N PHE A 197 19.46 8.16 5.92
CA PHE A 197 19.56 8.01 4.45
C PHE A 197 19.41 9.34 3.72
N VAL A 198 18.92 10.39 4.39
CA VAL A 198 18.79 11.73 3.83
C VAL A 198 20.05 12.52 4.15
N ALA A 199 20.98 12.60 3.19
CA ALA A 199 22.09 13.52 3.29
C ALA A 199 21.56 14.94 2.99
N TYR A 200 21.46 15.79 4.00
CA TYR A 200 21.25 17.22 3.82
C TYR A 200 22.61 17.88 3.56
N ASP A 201 22.84 18.29 2.32
CA ASP A 201 23.95 19.16 1.95
C ASP A 201 23.41 20.61 1.91
N PRO A 202 23.81 21.47 2.88
CA PRO A 202 23.28 22.83 3.02
C PRO A 202 23.79 23.80 1.97
#